data_049a384b4b6d14695e8861e841a9e414
#
_entry.id   049a384b4b6d14695e8861e841a9e414
#
_cell.length_a   1.000
_cell.length_b   1.000
_cell.length_c   1.000
_cell.angle_alpha   90.00
_cell.angle_beta   90.00
_cell.angle_gamma   90.00
#
_symmetry.space_group_name_H-M   'P 1'
#
loop_
_entity.id
_entity.type
_entity.pdbx_description
1 polymer ?
#
loop_
_entity_poly.entity_id
_entity_poly.type
_entity_poly.pdbx_seq_one_letter_code
_entity_poly.pdbx_strand_id
1 'polypeptide(L)'
;TKKVFQSGFVWRVVRQKWPDFEEVFFGFDIDKILLMPDEMLEQKASNPAIIRNFNKVKTIRENALMIDDVRRQHGSFATFVASWPKDDVVGLWEFLKKNGARLGGNTGPYALRMLGIDTFLLSRDVEAYFVEHGLITGSVRSKRSLKTIQDTFLTWQQESGLSFQELSQIVSFSCGDNYVGMAN
;
A
#
# COMPACT_ATOMS: atom_id res chain seq x y z
N THR A 1 -0.08 -6.18 6.94
CA THR A 1 -1.11 -6.03 8.00
C THR A 1 -1.28 -4.58 8.42
N LYS A 2 -0.24 -3.86 8.92
CA LYS A 2 -0.34 -2.52 9.50
C LYS A 2 -1.08 -1.52 8.60
N LYS A 3 -0.76 -1.48 7.30
CA LYS A 3 -1.43 -0.60 6.33
C LYS A 3 -2.89 -0.98 6.06
N VAL A 4 -3.24 -2.27 6.13
CA VAL A 4 -4.63 -2.72 6.03
C VAL A 4 -5.47 -2.16 7.20
N PHE A 5 -4.94 -2.15 8.41
CA PHE A 5 -5.63 -1.53 9.54
C PHE A 5 -5.67 0.00 9.43
N GLN A 6 -4.59 0.63 9.01
CA GLN A 6 -4.52 2.08 8.81
C GLN A 6 -5.48 2.59 7.72
N SER A 7 -5.90 1.75 6.77
CA SER A 7 -6.84 2.13 5.71
C SER A 7 -8.30 2.32 6.18
N GLY A 8 -8.59 2.28 7.44
CA GLY A 8 -9.97 2.47 7.94
C GLY A 8 -10.05 2.74 9.43
N PHE A 9 -8.90 2.96 10.07
CA PHE A 9 -8.82 3.36 11.47
C PHE A 9 -7.86 4.53 11.63
N VAL A 10 -8.04 5.29 12.70
CA VAL A 10 -7.13 6.39 13.06
C VAL A 10 -5.71 5.84 13.21
N TRP A 11 -4.79 6.35 12.42
CA TRP A 11 -3.40 5.84 12.34
C TRP A 11 -2.68 5.83 13.69
N ARG A 12 -2.96 6.83 14.55
CA ARG A 12 -2.41 6.88 15.91
C ARG A 12 -2.82 5.67 16.73
N VAL A 13 -4.11 5.30 16.70
CA VAL A 13 -4.62 4.12 17.42
C VAL A 13 -3.97 2.83 16.91
N VAL A 14 -3.83 2.68 15.59
CA VAL A 14 -3.15 1.51 15.01
C VAL A 14 -1.70 1.43 15.48
N ARG A 15 -0.98 2.57 15.51
CA ARG A 15 0.41 2.60 15.97
C ARG A 15 0.55 2.26 17.45
N GLN A 16 -0.35 2.77 18.30
CA GLN A 16 -0.34 2.50 19.75
C GLN A 16 -0.58 1.02 20.06
N LYS A 17 -1.47 0.35 19.31
CA LYS A 17 -1.79 -1.07 19.48
C LYS A 17 -0.86 -2.01 18.69
N TRP A 18 0.11 -1.47 17.99
CA TRP A 18 0.93 -2.30 17.09
C TRP A 18 1.79 -3.33 17.83
N PRO A 19 2.43 -3.02 18.97
CA PRO A 19 3.17 -4.02 19.76
C PRO A 19 2.29 -5.21 20.17
N ASP A 20 1.04 -4.94 20.58
CA ASP A 20 0.08 -5.99 20.93
C ASP A 20 -0.28 -6.87 19.72
N PHE A 21 -0.39 -6.27 18.51
CA PHE A 21 -0.57 -7.05 17.28
C PHE A 21 0.61 -7.98 17.00
N GLU A 22 1.83 -7.51 17.20
CA GLU A 22 3.04 -8.31 17.01
C GLU A 22 3.06 -9.48 17.99
N GLU A 23 2.75 -9.25 19.26
CA GLU A 23 2.68 -10.32 20.28
C GLU A 23 1.56 -11.33 19.94
N VAL A 24 0.34 -10.85 19.71
CA VAL A 24 -0.85 -11.69 19.43
C VAL A 24 -0.66 -12.54 18.18
N PHE A 25 0.03 -12.05 17.15
CA PHE A 25 0.25 -12.74 15.89
C PHE A 25 1.69 -13.24 15.69
N PHE A 26 2.37 -13.63 16.78
CA PHE A 26 3.67 -14.33 16.76
C PHE A 26 4.76 -13.55 15.99
N GLY A 27 4.81 -12.23 16.10
CA GLY A 27 5.72 -11.38 15.33
C GLY A 27 5.43 -11.40 13.83
N PHE A 28 4.22 -11.80 13.41
CA PHE A 28 3.85 -12.04 12.02
C PHE A 28 4.68 -13.12 11.30
N ASP A 29 5.15 -14.11 12.06
CA ASP A 29 5.76 -15.33 11.52
C ASP A 29 4.77 -16.03 10.58
N ILE A 30 5.14 -16.14 9.30
CA ILE A 30 4.25 -16.63 8.24
C ILE A 30 3.82 -18.08 8.51
N ASP A 31 4.75 -18.94 8.90
CA ASP A 31 4.50 -20.36 9.08
C ASP A 31 3.55 -20.59 10.28
N LYS A 32 3.74 -19.85 11.38
CA LYS A 32 2.84 -19.89 12.54
C LYS A 32 1.45 -19.35 12.21
N ILE A 33 1.35 -18.30 11.39
CA ILE A 33 0.06 -17.74 10.97
C ILE A 33 -0.69 -18.73 10.07
N LEU A 34 -0.01 -19.41 9.16
CA LEU A 34 -0.61 -20.38 8.24
C LEU A 34 -1.10 -21.65 8.95
N LEU A 35 -0.40 -22.07 10.02
CA LEU A 35 -0.77 -23.23 10.85
C LEU A 35 -1.89 -22.91 11.86
N MET A 36 -2.31 -21.65 11.97
CA MET A 36 -3.31 -21.24 12.95
C MET A 36 -4.70 -21.77 12.58
N PRO A 37 -5.38 -22.53 13.47
CA PRO A 37 -6.78 -22.92 13.26
C PRO A 37 -7.74 -21.74 13.18
N ASP A 38 -8.90 -21.92 12.55
CA ASP A 38 -9.90 -20.86 12.40
C ASP A 38 -10.41 -20.35 13.75
N GLU A 39 -10.65 -21.25 14.70
CA GLU A 39 -11.11 -20.93 16.05
C GLU A 39 -10.09 -20.06 16.79
N MET A 40 -8.80 -20.32 16.62
CA MET A 40 -7.75 -19.48 17.20
C MET A 40 -7.72 -18.08 16.56
N LEU A 41 -7.92 -17.98 15.25
CA LEU A 41 -7.99 -16.72 14.55
C LEU A 41 -9.17 -15.86 15.04
N GLU A 42 -10.35 -16.49 15.24
CA GLU A 42 -11.53 -15.84 15.79
C GLU A 42 -11.32 -15.37 17.24
N GLN A 43 -10.71 -16.22 18.07
CA GLN A 43 -10.35 -15.88 19.43
C GLN A 43 -9.41 -14.66 19.48
N LYS A 44 -8.35 -14.67 18.63
CA LYS A 44 -7.44 -13.54 18.51
C LYS A 44 -8.12 -12.26 18.04
N ALA A 45 -9.07 -12.35 17.11
CA ALA A 45 -9.84 -11.22 16.64
C ALA A 45 -10.72 -10.56 17.70
N SER A 46 -11.06 -11.29 18.76
CA SER A 46 -11.83 -10.84 19.90
C SER A 46 -10.96 -10.25 21.03
N ASN A 47 -9.63 -10.36 20.93
CA ASN A 47 -8.69 -9.87 21.94
C ASN A 47 -8.76 -8.33 22.07
N PRO A 48 -9.02 -7.77 23.27
CA PRO A 48 -9.12 -6.32 23.49
C PRO A 48 -7.80 -5.57 23.33
N ALA A 49 -6.66 -6.25 23.39
CA ALA A 49 -5.36 -5.65 23.17
C ALA A 49 -5.22 -5.13 21.74
N ILE A 50 -5.80 -5.80 20.76
CA ILE A 50 -5.78 -5.39 19.35
C ILE A 50 -7.03 -4.61 18.93
N ILE A 51 -7.08 -4.15 17.69
CA ILE A 51 -8.30 -3.60 17.09
C ILE A 51 -9.21 -4.75 16.68
N ARG A 52 -10.33 -4.92 17.37
CA ARG A 52 -11.31 -5.98 17.17
C ARG A 52 -12.11 -5.76 15.88
N ASN A 53 -11.57 -6.23 14.76
CA ASN A 53 -12.24 -6.22 13.46
C ASN A 53 -11.92 -7.52 12.73
N PHE A 54 -12.81 -8.50 12.84
CA PHE A 54 -12.62 -9.84 12.27
C PHE A 54 -12.33 -9.79 10.76
N ASN A 55 -13.05 -8.95 10.01
CA ASN A 55 -12.84 -8.81 8.57
C ASN A 55 -11.45 -8.29 8.18
N LYS A 56 -10.78 -7.55 9.07
CA LYS A 56 -9.39 -7.13 8.87
C LYS A 56 -8.41 -8.15 9.46
N VAL A 57 -8.75 -8.80 10.57
CA VAL A 57 -7.91 -9.83 11.18
C VAL A 57 -7.74 -11.02 10.23
N LYS A 58 -8.83 -11.52 9.59
CA LYS A 58 -8.74 -12.58 8.57
C LYS A 58 -7.76 -12.26 7.43
N THR A 59 -7.58 -10.99 7.05
CA THR A 59 -6.63 -10.62 5.99
C THR A 59 -5.18 -10.90 6.39
N ILE A 60 -4.88 -11.10 7.67
CA ILE A 60 -3.54 -11.44 8.14
C ILE A 60 -3.13 -12.79 7.54
N ARG A 61 -4.01 -13.81 7.64
CA ARG A 61 -3.75 -15.13 7.07
C ARG A 61 -3.86 -15.12 5.55
N GLU A 62 -4.81 -14.41 4.97
CA GLU A 62 -4.96 -14.29 3.52
C GLU A 62 -3.70 -13.68 2.88
N ASN A 63 -3.13 -12.63 3.49
CA ASN A 63 -1.88 -12.04 3.02
C ASN A 63 -0.66 -12.91 3.33
N ALA A 64 -0.67 -13.69 4.41
CA ALA A 64 0.38 -14.67 4.69
C ALA A 64 0.42 -15.76 3.61
N LEU A 65 -0.75 -16.25 3.16
CA LEU A 65 -0.86 -17.19 2.02
C LEU A 65 -0.26 -16.59 0.75
N MET A 66 -0.63 -15.37 0.39
CA MET A 66 -0.05 -14.68 -0.79
C MET A 66 1.48 -14.56 -0.69
N ILE A 67 2.01 -14.23 0.49
CA ILE A 67 3.45 -14.13 0.70
C ILE A 67 4.12 -15.50 0.59
N ASP A 68 3.50 -16.56 1.11
CA ASP A 68 4.02 -17.92 1.01
C ASP A 68 4.02 -18.46 -0.42
N ASP A 69 2.97 -18.19 -1.18
CA ASP A 69 2.91 -18.55 -2.61
C ASP A 69 4.02 -17.88 -3.41
N VAL A 70 4.27 -16.58 -3.15
CA VAL A 70 5.39 -15.85 -3.76
C VAL A 70 6.73 -16.40 -3.30
N ARG A 71 6.90 -16.72 -2.00
CA ARG A 71 8.13 -17.31 -1.43
C ARG A 71 8.48 -18.62 -2.14
N ARG A 72 7.51 -19.48 -2.39
CA ARG A 72 7.69 -20.77 -3.08
C ARG A 72 8.14 -20.62 -4.53
N GLN A 73 7.66 -19.56 -5.22
CA GLN A 73 7.94 -19.33 -6.63
C GLN A 73 9.22 -18.52 -6.88
N HIS A 74 9.53 -17.57 -5.98
CA HIS A 74 10.57 -16.56 -6.16
C HIS A 74 11.63 -16.54 -5.06
N GLY A 75 11.63 -17.52 -4.13
CA GLY A 75 12.55 -17.60 -3.01
C GLY A 75 12.16 -16.73 -1.83
N SER A 76 11.76 -15.47 -2.04
CA SER A 76 11.19 -14.61 -0.98
C SER A 76 10.28 -13.53 -1.56
N PHE A 77 9.34 -13.06 -0.75
CA PHE A 77 8.51 -11.91 -1.11
C PHE A 77 9.33 -10.63 -1.30
N ALA A 78 10.36 -10.45 -0.48
CA ALA A 78 11.26 -9.30 -0.59
C ALA A 78 12.03 -9.30 -1.92
N THR A 79 12.60 -10.45 -2.31
CA THR A 79 13.28 -10.61 -3.60
C THR A 79 12.32 -10.36 -4.76
N PHE A 80 11.12 -10.92 -4.70
CA PHE A 80 10.10 -10.74 -5.73
C PHE A 80 9.77 -9.25 -5.93
N VAL A 81 9.47 -8.52 -4.85
CA VAL A 81 9.12 -7.09 -4.93
C VAL A 81 10.32 -6.25 -5.36
N ALA A 82 11.52 -6.56 -4.89
CA ALA A 82 12.75 -5.83 -5.25
C ALA A 82 13.16 -6.05 -6.73
N SER A 83 12.82 -7.20 -7.31
CA SER A 83 13.08 -7.53 -8.73
C SER A 83 12.00 -7.04 -9.69
N TRP A 84 10.89 -6.48 -9.18
CA TRP A 84 9.82 -5.96 -10.04
C TRP A 84 10.35 -4.82 -10.92
N PRO A 85 9.95 -4.73 -12.20
CA PRO A 85 10.37 -3.63 -13.07
C PRO A 85 10.08 -2.26 -12.46
N LYS A 86 11.10 -1.40 -12.37
CA LYS A 86 10.97 -0.09 -11.72
C LYS A 86 10.05 0.86 -12.49
N ASP A 87 9.85 0.61 -13.76
CA ASP A 87 8.96 1.34 -14.66
C ASP A 87 7.53 0.81 -14.69
N ASP A 88 7.24 -0.26 -13.94
CA ASP A 88 5.90 -0.88 -13.86
C ASP A 88 5.36 -0.95 -12.41
N VAL A 89 5.42 0.15 -11.70
CA VAL A 89 4.90 0.28 -10.33
C VAL A 89 3.40 -0.03 -10.25
N VAL A 90 2.63 0.38 -11.27
CA VAL A 90 1.19 0.13 -11.33
C VAL A 90 0.89 -1.36 -11.48
N GLY A 91 1.70 -2.11 -12.24
CA GLY A 91 1.58 -3.56 -12.33
C GLY A 91 1.79 -4.24 -10.98
N LEU A 92 2.73 -3.75 -10.16
CA LEU A 92 2.93 -4.25 -8.80
C LEU A 92 1.71 -3.95 -7.90
N TRP A 93 1.06 -2.79 -8.06
CA TRP A 93 -0.19 -2.49 -7.34
C TRP A 93 -1.32 -3.44 -7.76
N GLU A 94 -1.42 -3.73 -9.06
CA GLU A 94 -2.43 -4.67 -9.58
C GLU A 94 -2.17 -6.08 -9.04
N PHE A 95 -0.91 -6.51 -8.99
CA PHE A 95 -0.53 -7.79 -8.38
C PHE A 95 -0.99 -7.86 -6.91
N LEU A 96 -0.67 -6.84 -6.10
CA LEU A 96 -1.07 -6.78 -4.70
C LEU A 96 -2.58 -6.74 -4.52
N LYS A 97 -3.29 -6.00 -5.37
CA LYS A 97 -4.76 -5.92 -5.36
C LYS A 97 -5.41 -7.25 -5.69
N LYS A 98 -4.85 -7.99 -6.66
CA LYS A 98 -5.41 -9.26 -7.16
C LYS A 98 -5.15 -10.42 -6.21
N ASN A 99 -3.93 -10.50 -5.68
CA ASN A 99 -3.47 -11.67 -4.92
C ASN A 99 -3.51 -11.46 -3.41
N GLY A 100 -3.50 -10.21 -2.95
CA GLY A 100 -3.57 -9.85 -1.53
C GLY A 100 -4.96 -9.41 -1.09
N ALA A 101 -5.21 -9.51 0.20
CA ALA A 101 -6.45 -9.12 0.82
C ALA A 101 -6.38 -7.65 1.30
N ARG A 102 -7.31 -6.80 0.84
CA ARG A 102 -7.40 -5.37 1.16
C ARG A 102 -6.13 -4.57 0.85
N LEU A 103 -5.37 -4.98 -0.18
CA LEU A 103 -4.18 -4.28 -0.68
C LEU A 103 -4.46 -3.43 -1.93
N GLY A 104 -5.73 -3.26 -2.30
CA GLY A 104 -6.13 -2.33 -3.37
C GLY A 104 -6.13 -0.87 -2.95
N GLY A 105 -6.41 0.02 -3.91
CA GLY A 105 -6.39 1.47 -3.73
C GLY A 105 -5.01 1.97 -3.32
N ASN A 106 -4.95 2.83 -2.31
CA ASN A 106 -3.67 3.33 -1.78
C ASN A 106 -3.03 2.41 -0.72
N THR A 107 -3.72 1.35 -0.26
CA THR A 107 -3.18 0.47 0.79
C THR A 107 -1.93 -0.27 0.33
N GLY A 108 -1.95 -0.82 -0.89
CA GLY A 108 -0.80 -1.46 -1.52
C GLY A 108 0.40 -0.51 -1.68
N PRO A 109 0.26 0.63 -2.36
CA PRO A 109 1.31 1.64 -2.46
C PRO A 109 1.90 2.09 -1.12
N TYR A 110 1.07 2.33 -0.10
CA TYR A 110 1.55 2.62 1.25
C TYR A 110 2.31 1.45 1.89
N ALA A 111 1.91 0.21 1.62
CA ALA A 111 2.63 -0.96 2.10
C ALA A 111 3.99 -1.09 1.42
N LEU A 112 4.07 -0.85 0.10
CA LEU A 112 5.31 -0.84 -0.67
C LEU A 112 6.29 0.21 -0.16
N ARG A 113 5.85 1.45 0.11
CA ARG A 113 6.69 2.49 0.73
C ARG A 113 7.27 2.06 2.07
N MET A 114 6.50 1.34 2.91
CA MET A 114 7.03 0.79 4.16
C MET A 114 8.11 -0.26 3.96
N LEU A 115 8.13 -0.92 2.81
CA LEU A 115 9.15 -1.90 2.42
C LEU A 115 10.35 -1.25 1.71
N GLY A 116 10.36 0.07 1.59
CA GLY A 116 11.45 0.80 0.91
C GLY A 116 11.33 0.81 -0.62
N ILE A 117 10.19 0.42 -1.17
CA ILE A 117 9.95 0.47 -2.62
C ILE A 117 9.50 1.87 -3.02
N ASP A 118 10.21 2.45 -3.98
CA ASP A 118 9.85 3.75 -4.55
C ASP A 118 8.57 3.63 -5.38
N THR A 119 7.54 4.34 -4.97
CA THR A 119 6.25 4.38 -5.64
C THR A 119 5.54 5.70 -5.37
N PHE A 120 4.86 6.25 -6.36
CA PHE A 120 3.96 7.38 -6.14
C PHE A 120 2.69 6.93 -5.38
N LEU A 121 1.94 7.89 -4.86
CA LEU A 121 0.63 7.67 -4.23
C LEU A 121 -0.41 8.48 -4.99
N LEU A 122 -1.57 7.88 -5.21
CA LEU A 122 -2.74 8.59 -5.71
C LEU A 122 -3.56 9.09 -4.52
N SER A 123 -3.01 10.12 -3.82
CA SER A 123 -3.80 10.89 -2.85
C SER A 123 -4.89 11.68 -3.58
N ARG A 124 -5.84 12.22 -2.81
CA ARG A 124 -6.89 13.08 -3.38
C ARG A 124 -6.29 14.25 -4.17
N ASP A 125 -5.23 14.87 -3.64
CA ASP A 125 -4.57 16.01 -4.26
C ASP A 125 -3.84 15.62 -5.55
N VAL A 126 -3.12 14.48 -5.55
CA VAL A 126 -2.47 13.96 -6.76
C VAL A 126 -3.51 13.59 -7.83
N GLU A 127 -4.61 12.97 -7.44
CA GLU A 127 -5.72 12.69 -8.39
C GLU A 127 -6.29 13.97 -8.96
N ALA A 128 -6.54 14.99 -8.11
CA ALA A 128 -7.04 16.31 -8.53
C ALA A 128 -6.09 16.99 -9.51
N TYR A 129 -4.80 17.00 -9.22
CA TYR A 129 -3.76 17.56 -10.09
C TYR A 129 -3.87 17.02 -11.53
N PHE A 130 -3.93 15.69 -11.68
CA PHE A 130 -4.00 15.07 -13.00
C PHE A 130 -5.28 15.40 -13.78
N VAL A 131 -6.39 15.59 -13.07
CA VAL A 131 -7.68 15.99 -13.67
C VAL A 131 -7.67 17.47 -14.04
N GLU A 132 -7.28 18.34 -13.13
CA GLU A 132 -7.30 19.81 -13.29
C GLU A 132 -6.35 20.28 -14.39
N HIS A 133 -5.20 19.61 -14.56
CA HIS A 133 -4.25 19.92 -15.64
C HIS A 133 -4.58 19.18 -16.95
N GLY A 134 -5.71 18.49 -17.03
CA GLY A 134 -6.15 17.80 -18.25
C GLY A 134 -5.26 16.64 -18.69
N LEU A 135 -4.39 16.12 -17.80
CA LEU A 135 -3.48 15.03 -18.10
C LEU A 135 -4.21 13.69 -18.27
N ILE A 136 -5.36 13.56 -17.63
CA ILE A 136 -6.25 12.40 -17.74
C ILE A 136 -7.69 12.85 -17.92
N THR A 137 -8.48 12.00 -18.56
CA THR A 137 -9.93 12.19 -18.73
C THR A 137 -10.67 10.94 -18.23
N GLY A 138 -11.79 11.15 -17.54
CA GLY A 138 -12.62 10.09 -16.99
C GLY A 138 -12.11 9.56 -15.63
N SER A 139 -12.31 8.27 -15.36
CA SER A 139 -11.93 7.69 -14.07
C SER A 139 -10.42 7.61 -13.90
N VAL A 140 -9.89 8.23 -12.84
CA VAL A 140 -8.47 8.20 -12.44
C VAL A 140 -7.96 6.76 -12.28
N ARG A 141 -8.82 5.87 -11.79
CA ARG A 141 -8.49 4.46 -11.52
C ARG A 141 -8.72 3.52 -12.70
N SER A 142 -9.01 4.06 -13.90
CA SER A 142 -9.04 3.23 -15.12
C SER A 142 -7.64 2.78 -15.50
N LYS A 143 -7.50 1.63 -16.17
CA LYS A 143 -6.20 1.12 -16.64
C LYS A 143 -5.47 2.14 -17.51
N ARG A 144 -6.22 2.83 -18.40
CA ARG A 144 -5.68 3.86 -19.28
C ARG A 144 -5.12 5.03 -18.47
N SER A 145 -5.90 5.55 -17.50
CA SER A 145 -5.46 6.67 -16.66
C SER A 145 -4.27 6.29 -15.79
N LEU A 146 -4.28 5.11 -15.17
CA LEU A 146 -3.16 4.62 -14.37
C LEU A 146 -1.88 4.50 -15.19
N LYS A 147 -1.98 4.03 -16.45
CA LYS A 147 -0.82 4.00 -17.35
C LYS A 147 -0.33 5.41 -17.66
N THR A 148 -1.21 6.34 -18.03
CA THR A 148 -0.84 7.75 -18.29
C THR A 148 -0.17 8.38 -17.09
N ILE A 149 -0.70 8.15 -15.88
CA ILE A 149 -0.12 8.68 -14.63
C ILE A 149 1.29 8.10 -14.42
N GLN A 150 1.46 6.79 -14.57
CA GLN A 150 2.76 6.14 -14.45
C GLN A 150 3.77 6.70 -15.45
N ASP A 151 3.38 6.79 -16.73
CA ASP A 151 4.25 7.32 -17.79
C ASP A 151 4.65 8.78 -17.50
N THR A 152 3.73 9.59 -16.96
CA THR A 152 4.01 10.97 -16.54
C THR A 152 5.02 11.02 -15.39
N PHE A 153 4.83 10.20 -14.36
CA PHE A 153 5.78 10.12 -13.24
C PHE A 153 7.16 9.62 -13.69
N LEU A 154 7.23 8.69 -14.63
CA LEU A 154 8.49 8.23 -15.22
C LEU A 154 9.21 9.36 -15.97
N THR A 155 8.48 10.14 -16.76
CA THR A 155 9.03 11.32 -17.44
C THR A 155 9.59 12.34 -16.43
N TRP A 156 8.81 12.69 -15.41
CA TRP A 156 9.26 13.61 -14.37
C TRP A 156 10.47 13.09 -13.59
N GLN A 157 10.53 11.79 -13.33
CA GLN A 157 11.69 11.17 -12.68
C GLN A 157 12.95 11.29 -13.55
N GLN A 158 12.83 11.05 -14.85
CA GLN A 158 13.94 11.17 -15.81
C GLN A 158 14.45 12.63 -15.93
N GLU A 159 13.53 13.59 -15.94
CA GLU A 159 13.86 15.02 -16.07
C GLU A 159 14.44 15.62 -14.79
N SER A 160 13.96 15.21 -13.62
CA SER A 160 14.31 15.82 -12.34
C SER A 160 15.36 15.04 -11.53
N GLY A 161 15.48 13.74 -11.77
CA GLY A 161 16.28 12.83 -10.94
C GLY A 161 15.64 12.50 -9.58
N LEU A 162 14.41 12.98 -9.31
CA LEU A 162 13.70 12.76 -8.05
C LEU A 162 13.00 11.38 -8.05
N SER A 163 12.82 10.81 -6.87
CA SER A 163 12.05 9.57 -6.68
C SER A 163 10.54 9.79 -6.89
N PHE A 164 9.81 8.72 -7.20
CA PHE A 164 8.34 8.77 -7.26
C PHE A 164 7.71 9.25 -5.96
N GLN A 165 8.33 8.92 -4.83
CA GLN A 165 7.88 9.39 -3.52
C GLN A 165 7.96 10.90 -3.41
N GLU A 166 9.11 11.50 -3.76
CA GLU A 166 9.32 12.95 -3.74
C GLU A 166 8.39 13.64 -4.73
N LEU A 167 8.34 13.16 -5.97
CA LEU A 167 7.47 13.71 -7.00
C LEU A 167 5.99 13.71 -6.59
N SER A 168 5.48 12.59 -6.04
CA SER A 168 4.09 12.54 -5.62
C SER A 168 3.81 13.44 -4.41
N GLN A 169 4.81 13.75 -3.60
CA GLN A 169 4.70 14.71 -2.51
C GLN A 169 4.68 16.16 -3.03
N ILE A 170 5.58 16.48 -3.96
CA ILE A 170 5.58 17.79 -4.64
C ILE A 170 4.23 18.06 -5.30
N VAL A 171 3.73 17.09 -6.08
CA VAL A 171 2.42 17.20 -6.72
C VAL A 171 1.31 17.41 -5.69
N SER A 172 1.34 16.70 -4.56
CA SER A 172 0.31 16.87 -3.52
C SER A 172 0.36 18.22 -2.82
N PHE A 173 1.51 18.90 -2.81
CA PHE A 173 1.66 20.26 -2.28
C PHE A 173 1.45 21.38 -3.31
N SER A 174 1.29 21.04 -4.58
CA SER A 174 1.04 22.01 -5.65
C SER A 174 -0.44 22.27 -5.92
N CYS A 175 -1.33 21.57 -5.22
CA CYS A 175 -2.78 21.72 -5.38
C CYS A 175 -3.57 21.43 -4.09
N GLY A 176 -4.85 21.80 -4.08
CA GLY A 176 -5.76 21.54 -2.97
C GLY A 176 -5.41 22.33 -1.68
N ASP A 177 -5.89 21.82 -0.56
CA ASP A 177 -5.72 22.45 0.77
C ASP A 177 -4.24 22.43 1.26
N ASN A 178 -3.39 21.63 0.61
CA ASN A 178 -1.96 21.54 0.92
C ASN A 178 -1.08 22.44 0.05
N TYR A 179 -1.68 23.27 -0.78
CA TYR A 179 -0.94 24.17 -1.65
C TYR A 179 -0.05 25.12 -0.84
N VAL A 180 1.25 24.98 -0.99
CA VAL A 180 2.23 25.87 -0.40
C VAL A 180 2.67 26.85 -1.48
N GLY A 181 1.84 27.87 -1.72
CA GLY A 181 2.20 28.98 -2.61
C GLY A 181 3.40 29.74 -2.07
N MET A 182 4.30 30.21 -2.94
CA MET A 182 5.25 31.24 -2.52
C MET A 182 4.43 32.45 -2.09
N ALA A 183 4.59 32.88 -0.84
CA ALA A 183 4.09 34.16 -0.42
C ALA A 183 4.79 35.23 -1.28
N ASN A 184 4.00 35.98 -2.08
CA ASN A 184 4.49 37.17 -2.78
C ASN A 184 4.87 38.25 -1.79
#